data_e7599cd4458da962251fc45aa35dde9d
#
_entry.id   e7599cd4458da962251fc45aa35dde9d
#
_cell.length_a   1.000
_cell.length_b   1.000
_cell.length_c   1.000
_cell.angle_alpha   90.00
_cell.angle_beta   90.00
_cell.angle_gamma   90.00
#
_symmetry.space_group_name_H-M   'P 1'
#
loop_
_entity.id
_entity.type
_entity.pdbx_description
1 polymer ?
#
loop_
_entity_poly.entity_id
_entity_poly.type
_entity_poly.pdbx_seq_one_letter_code
_entity_poly.pdbx_strand_id
1 'polypeptide(L)'
;MKVILLGTFNILEAIRNNNLNIRIIHVSTDEVYSDILNGSYKEDDRLKPSSPYAASKASADMFCLAYHRTYGLNVIITRCSNNFGPYQFPEKFIPKIIIRANMGLKVPIYGSGKNIRDWIYVLDHCEALDLILKNGKSGEIYNISSNNEFENIKIAEMILDIMNKPKDLIEFVEDRPGHDIRYSLDSSKIRKELNWKPKYSFKESLEKTIEWYLNNEWWWKPLATEKILHPTPWKLKWDTLSLLS
;
A
#
# COMPACT_ATOMS: atom_id res chain seq x y z
N MET A 1 -1.90 15.30 -0.69
CA MET A 1 -1.69 15.65 -2.13
C MET A 1 -0.47 16.54 -2.33
N LYS A 2 -0.40 17.74 -1.75
CA LYS A 2 0.80 18.62 -1.90
C LYS A 2 2.11 17.91 -1.55
N VAL A 3 2.15 17.17 -0.44
CA VAL A 3 3.36 16.46 0.01
C VAL A 3 3.83 15.43 -1.01
N ILE A 4 2.94 14.65 -1.62
CA ILE A 4 3.31 13.62 -2.60
C ILE A 4 3.84 14.27 -3.88
N LEU A 5 3.04 15.11 -4.52
CA LEU A 5 3.40 15.68 -5.81
C LEU A 5 4.57 16.67 -5.72
N LEU A 6 4.45 17.69 -4.85
CA LEU A 6 5.50 18.69 -4.69
C LEU A 6 6.76 18.10 -4.03
N GLY A 7 6.62 17.14 -3.12
CA GLY A 7 7.75 16.43 -2.55
C GLY A 7 8.57 15.69 -3.60
N THR A 8 7.91 14.94 -4.48
CA THR A 8 8.58 14.27 -5.60
C THR A 8 9.24 15.28 -6.54
N PHE A 9 8.52 16.33 -6.93
CA PHE A 9 9.05 17.40 -7.77
C PHE A 9 10.31 18.04 -7.16
N ASN A 10 10.26 18.41 -5.88
CA ASN A 10 11.39 19.06 -5.18
C ASN A 10 12.63 18.16 -5.12
N ILE A 11 12.44 16.84 -4.92
CA ILE A 11 13.56 15.89 -4.94
C ILE A 11 14.18 15.80 -6.34
N LEU A 12 13.36 15.68 -7.38
CA LEU A 12 13.83 15.63 -8.76
C LEU A 12 14.58 16.91 -9.16
N GLU A 13 14.06 18.09 -8.80
CA GLU A 13 14.72 19.38 -9.02
C GLU A 13 16.04 19.51 -8.25
N ALA A 14 16.07 19.07 -6.99
CA ALA A 14 17.30 19.09 -6.20
C ALA A 14 18.40 18.23 -6.84
N ILE A 15 18.05 17.05 -7.33
CA ILE A 15 18.99 16.15 -8.00
C ILE A 15 19.47 16.77 -9.32
N ARG A 16 18.56 17.29 -10.13
CA ARG A 16 18.87 17.94 -11.40
C ARG A 16 19.79 19.16 -11.24
N ASN A 17 19.40 20.08 -10.36
CA ASN A 17 20.10 21.34 -10.16
C ASN A 17 21.51 21.20 -9.58
N ASN A 18 21.74 20.12 -8.80
CA ASN A 18 23.04 19.82 -8.23
C ASN A 18 23.83 18.78 -9.04
N ASN A 19 23.35 18.38 -10.22
CA ASN A 19 23.99 17.39 -11.10
C ASN A 19 24.36 16.09 -10.35
N LEU A 20 23.49 15.61 -9.47
CA LEU A 20 23.75 14.42 -8.67
C LEU A 20 23.56 13.16 -9.49
N ASN A 21 24.60 12.34 -9.58
CA ASN A 21 24.52 11.02 -10.23
C ASN A 21 24.04 9.97 -9.22
N ILE A 22 22.75 10.00 -8.91
CA ILE A 22 22.11 9.05 -7.99
C ILE A 22 20.96 8.32 -8.66
N ARG A 23 20.71 7.08 -8.23
CA ARG A 23 19.54 6.32 -8.65
C ARG A 23 18.39 6.57 -7.70
N ILE A 24 17.21 6.78 -8.26
CA ILE A 24 15.96 7.03 -7.53
C ILE A 24 15.00 5.88 -7.80
N ILE A 25 14.42 5.33 -6.73
CA ILE A 25 13.23 4.49 -6.83
C ILE A 25 12.04 5.28 -6.32
N HIS A 26 11.11 5.58 -7.21
CA HIS A 26 9.83 6.19 -6.84
C HIS A 26 8.81 5.08 -6.52
N VAL A 27 8.49 4.94 -5.23
CA VAL A 27 7.49 3.95 -4.78
C VAL A 27 6.10 4.52 -4.98
N SER A 28 5.38 3.96 -5.95
CA SER A 28 4.00 4.30 -6.30
C SER A 28 3.01 3.24 -5.78
N THR A 29 1.85 3.08 -6.41
CA THR A 29 0.76 2.23 -5.97
C THR A 29 -0.03 1.68 -7.16
N ASP A 30 -0.69 0.55 -6.99
CA ASP A 30 -1.67 -0.03 -7.92
C ASP A 30 -2.89 0.88 -8.16
N GLU A 31 -3.25 1.71 -7.18
CA GLU A 31 -4.38 2.64 -7.27
C GLU A 31 -4.29 3.63 -8.44
N VAL A 32 -3.09 3.84 -9.00
CA VAL A 32 -2.92 4.73 -10.18
C VAL A 32 -3.62 4.21 -11.44
N TYR A 33 -3.88 2.90 -11.51
CA TYR A 33 -4.58 2.27 -12.64
C TYR A 33 -6.11 2.33 -12.51
N SER A 34 -6.67 2.47 -11.32
CA SER A 34 -8.08 2.28 -10.94
C SER A 34 -8.41 0.83 -10.59
N ASP A 35 -9.70 0.52 -10.44
CA ASP A 35 -10.17 -0.85 -10.25
C ASP A 35 -10.25 -1.63 -11.56
N ILE A 36 -10.19 -2.95 -11.45
CA ILE A 36 -10.30 -3.87 -12.58
C ILE A 36 -11.07 -5.13 -12.15
N LEU A 37 -12.18 -5.41 -12.83
CA LEU A 37 -13.02 -6.57 -12.47
C LEU A 37 -12.43 -7.89 -12.96
N ASN A 38 -11.78 -7.90 -14.14
CA ASN A 38 -11.19 -9.09 -14.76
C ASN A 38 -9.78 -8.78 -15.26
N GLY A 39 -8.88 -9.74 -15.13
CA GLY A 39 -7.47 -9.57 -15.52
C GLY A 39 -6.64 -8.81 -14.48
N SER A 40 -5.48 -8.31 -14.91
CA SER A 40 -4.52 -7.59 -14.07
C SER A 40 -3.81 -6.52 -14.90
N TYR A 41 -3.53 -5.37 -14.31
CA TYR A 41 -2.83 -4.27 -14.98
C TYR A 41 -1.34 -4.56 -15.18
N LYS A 42 -0.84 -4.22 -16.36
CA LYS A 42 0.59 -4.21 -16.72
C LYS A 42 1.17 -2.81 -16.62
N GLU A 43 2.48 -2.72 -16.68
CA GLU A 43 3.21 -1.47 -16.49
C GLU A 43 2.92 -0.39 -17.55
N ASP A 44 2.57 -0.81 -18.76
CA ASP A 44 2.23 0.05 -19.92
C ASP A 44 0.74 0.37 -20.03
N ASP A 45 -0.09 -0.17 -19.16
CA ASP A 45 -1.51 0.14 -19.13
C ASP A 45 -1.77 1.60 -18.73
N ARG A 46 -2.88 2.13 -19.26
CA ARG A 46 -3.29 3.50 -19.04
C ARG A 46 -3.61 3.78 -17.58
N LEU A 47 -3.05 4.85 -17.03
CA LEU A 47 -3.42 5.34 -15.69
C LEU A 47 -4.82 5.98 -15.72
N LYS A 48 -5.65 5.60 -14.73
CA LYS A 48 -7.02 6.10 -14.59
C LYS A 48 -7.39 6.24 -13.11
N PRO A 49 -6.68 7.09 -12.35
CA PRO A 49 -6.84 7.19 -10.90
C PRO A 49 -8.27 7.58 -10.50
N SER A 50 -8.86 6.83 -9.56
CA SER A 50 -10.24 7.00 -9.07
C SER A 50 -10.35 7.92 -7.86
N SER A 51 -9.24 8.23 -7.19
CA SER A 51 -9.21 9.05 -5.97
C SER A 51 -8.22 10.20 -6.05
N PRO A 52 -8.40 11.28 -5.24
CA PRO A 52 -7.40 12.35 -5.16
C PRO A 52 -6.00 11.88 -4.74
N TYR A 53 -5.92 10.83 -3.90
CA TYR A 53 -4.66 10.19 -3.54
C TYR A 53 -4.03 9.52 -4.77
N ALA A 54 -4.76 8.65 -5.45
CA ALA A 54 -4.30 7.95 -6.64
C ALA A 54 -3.88 8.94 -7.74
N ALA A 55 -4.65 10.04 -7.95
CA ALA A 55 -4.30 11.10 -8.88
C ALA A 55 -2.97 11.78 -8.52
N SER A 56 -2.72 12.04 -7.24
CA SER A 56 -1.45 12.65 -6.80
C SER A 56 -0.24 11.71 -7.00
N LYS A 57 -0.44 10.39 -6.81
CA LYS A 57 0.59 9.38 -7.09
C LYS A 57 0.85 9.23 -8.58
N ALA A 58 -0.20 9.14 -9.41
CA ALA A 58 -0.08 9.08 -10.86
C ALA A 58 0.63 10.33 -11.43
N SER A 59 0.32 11.52 -10.90
CA SER A 59 1.03 12.75 -11.28
C SER A 59 2.51 12.69 -10.92
N ALA A 60 2.87 12.15 -9.76
CA ALA A 60 4.27 11.98 -9.35
C ALA A 60 5.00 10.97 -10.26
N ASP A 61 4.35 9.86 -10.67
CA ASP A 61 4.87 8.93 -11.68
C ASP A 61 5.21 9.65 -12.98
N MET A 62 4.28 10.50 -13.46
CA MET A 62 4.49 11.24 -14.70
C MET A 62 5.65 12.24 -14.61
N PHE A 63 5.84 12.91 -13.46
CA PHE A 63 7.03 13.74 -13.22
C PHE A 63 8.31 12.92 -13.31
N CYS A 64 8.36 11.76 -12.67
CA CYS A 64 9.51 10.86 -12.70
C CYS A 64 9.89 10.47 -14.14
N LEU A 65 8.92 10.06 -14.96
CA LEU A 65 9.13 9.70 -16.36
C LEU A 65 9.57 10.90 -17.21
N ALA A 66 8.95 12.07 -16.99
CA ALA A 66 9.30 13.28 -17.71
C ALA A 66 10.74 13.73 -17.40
N TYR A 67 11.16 13.67 -16.13
CA TYR A 67 12.53 14.02 -15.72
C TYR A 67 13.56 13.01 -16.24
N HIS A 68 13.23 11.72 -16.26
CA HIS A 68 14.07 10.73 -16.94
C HIS A 68 14.25 11.07 -18.43
N ARG A 69 13.13 11.27 -19.14
CA ARG A 69 13.15 11.52 -20.60
C ARG A 69 13.83 12.84 -20.97
N THR A 70 13.59 13.91 -20.19
CA THR A 70 14.05 15.28 -20.54
C THR A 70 15.47 15.52 -20.08
N TYR A 71 15.83 15.04 -18.89
CA TYR A 71 17.09 15.37 -18.23
C TYR A 71 18.00 14.16 -18.00
N GLY A 72 17.57 12.95 -18.38
CA GLY A 72 18.36 11.73 -18.21
C GLY A 72 18.51 11.25 -16.76
N LEU A 73 17.66 11.73 -15.83
CA LEU A 73 17.73 11.28 -14.44
C LEU A 73 17.53 9.77 -14.33
N ASN A 74 18.35 9.13 -13.49
CA ASN A 74 18.27 7.70 -13.25
C ASN A 74 17.11 7.37 -12.28
N VAL A 75 15.89 7.35 -12.84
CA VAL A 75 14.64 7.11 -12.06
C VAL A 75 14.03 5.77 -12.48
N ILE A 76 13.56 5.02 -11.50
CA ILE A 76 12.76 3.81 -11.67
C ILE A 76 11.47 3.98 -10.87
N ILE A 77 10.35 3.56 -11.43
CA ILE A 77 9.06 3.59 -10.73
C ILE A 77 8.67 2.17 -10.33
N THR A 78 8.17 2.00 -9.10
CA THR A 78 7.55 0.75 -8.67
C THR A 78 6.10 0.99 -8.30
N ARG A 79 5.19 0.13 -8.77
CA ARG A 79 3.77 0.14 -8.39
C ARG A 79 3.48 -1.15 -7.66
N CYS A 80 3.12 -1.04 -6.39
CA CYS A 80 2.92 -2.21 -5.55
C CYS A 80 1.47 -2.38 -5.13
N SER A 81 1.09 -3.64 -4.89
CA SER A 81 -0.16 -4.02 -4.26
C SER A 81 -0.18 -3.69 -2.76
N ASN A 82 -1.27 -4.03 -2.05
CA ASN A 82 -1.45 -3.67 -0.65
C ASN A 82 -0.41 -4.33 0.26
N ASN A 83 0.50 -3.54 0.80
CA ASN A 83 1.49 -4.00 1.76
C ASN A 83 0.89 -4.29 3.12
N PHE A 84 1.41 -5.30 3.82
CA PHE A 84 1.14 -5.56 5.23
C PHE A 84 2.37 -6.17 5.91
N GLY A 85 2.44 -6.04 7.22
CA GLY A 85 3.56 -6.58 8.00
C GLY A 85 3.91 -5.75 9.23
N PRO A 86 5.06 -6.04 9.85
CA PRO A 86 5.61 -5.26 10.96
C PRO A 86 5.68 -3.77 10.66
N TYR A 87 5.49 -2.93 11.69
CA TYR A 87 5.57 -1.47 11.63
C TYR A 87 4.55 -0.78 10.69
N GLN A 88 3.55 -1.48 10.16
CA GLN A 88 2.48 -0.82 9.41
C GLN A 88 1.61 0.02 10.36
N PHE A 89 1.34 1.28 9.97
CA PHE A 89 0.63 2.22 10.84
C PHE A 89 -0.78 1.70 11.24
N PRO A 90 -1.20 1.84 12.52
CA PRO A 90 -2.44 1.26 13.07
C PRO A 90 -3.76 1.64 12.38
N GLU A 91 -3.77 2.72 11.59
CA GLU A 91 -4.92 3.10 10.76
C GLU A 91 -5.22 2.09 9.65
N LYS A 92 -4.20 1.37 9.18
CA LYS A 92 -4.33 0.47 8.03
C LYS A 92 -5.13 -0.78 8.38
N PHE A 93 -5.71 -1.42 7.36
CA PHE A 93 -6.73 -2.45 7.50
C PHE A 93 -6.29 -3.63 8.41
N ILE A 94 -5.22 -4.32 8.06
CA ILE A 94 -4.74 -5.50 8.83
C ILE A 94 -4.34 -5.10 10.25
N PRO A 95 -3.48 -4.09 10.49
CA PRO A 95 -3.16 -3.64 11.84
C PRO A 95 -4.38 -3.26 12.67
N LYS A 96 -5.31 -2.51 12.09
CA LYS A 96 -6.53 -2.08 12.79
C LYS A 96 -7.35 -3.26 13.29
N ILE A 97 -7.51 -4.30 12.45
CA ILE A 97 -8.23 -5.52 12.83
C ILE A 97 -7.53 -6.22 14.00
N ILE A 98 -6.21 -6.45 13.88
CA ILE A 98 -5.41 -7.12 14.92
C ILE A 98 -5.52 -6.36 16.25
N ILE A 99 -5.29 -5.04 16.23
CA ILE A 99 -5.30 -4.20 17.44
C ILE A 99 -6.69 -4.19 18.07
N ARG A 100 -7.76 -3.98 17.29
CA ARG A 100 -9.13 -3.94 17.81
C ARG A 100 -9.54 -5.30 18.37
N ALA A 101 -9.22 -6.40 17.68
CA ALA A 101 -9.48 -7.75 18.16
C ALA A 101 -8.70 -8.06 19.44
N ASN A 102 -7.44 -7.62 19.57
CA ASN A 102 -6.65 -7.75 20.79
C ASN A 102 -7.27 -6.99 21.97
N MET A 103 -7.83 -5.82 21.71
CA MET A 103 -8.53 -4.99 22.72
C MET A 103 -9.98 -5.44 22.99
N GLY A 104 -10.49 -6.48 22.34
CA GLY A 104 -11.89 -6.94 22.47
C GLY A 104 -12.91 -5.96 21.87
N LEU A 105 -12.49 -5.08 20.96
CA LEU A 105 -13.34 -4.09 20.28
C LEU A 105 -13.93 -4.68 19.00
N LYS A 106 -15.09 -4.18 18.57
CA LYS A 106 -15.68 -4.53 17.28
C LYS A 106 -14.71 -4.20 16.12
N VAL A 107 -14.64 -5.08 15.14
CA VAL A 107 -13.78 -4.99 13.94
C VAL A 107 -14.61 -4.44 12.79
N PRO A 108 -14.39 -3.19 12.34
CA PRO A 108 -15.21 -2.57 11.32
C PRO A 108 -14.89 -3.12 9.93
N ILE A 109 -15.89 -3.59 9.22
CA ILE A 109 -15.85 -4.00 7.82
C ILE A 109 -16.70 -3.03 7.01
N TYR A 110 -16.09 -2.36 6.01
CA TYR A 110 -16.74 -1.34 5.22
C TYR A 110 -17.67 -1.95 4.18
N GLY A 111 -18.90 -1.43 4.09
CA GLY A 111 -19.91 -1.92 3.17
C GLY A 111 -20.17 -3.42 3.34
N SER A 112 -20.10 -4.19 2.27
CA SER A 112 -20.28 -5.64 2.27
C SER A 112 -19.00 -6.43 2.62
N GLY A 113 -17.85 -5.76 2.67
CA GLY A 113 -16.54 -6.41 2.86
C GLY A 113 -16.04 -7.21 1.65
N LYS A 114 -16.72 -7.16 0.51
CA LYS A 114 -16.40 -7.92 -0.71
C LYS A 114 -15.36 -7.24 -1.62
N ASN A 115 -14.85 -6.10 -1.23
CA ASN A 115 -13.75 -5.45 -1.95
C ASN A 115 -12.53 -6.36 -1.92
N ILE A 116 -11.94 -6.62 -3.08
CA ILE A 116 -10.80 -7.51 -3.25
C ILE A 116 -9.51 -6.69 -3.29
N ARG A 117 -8.50 -7.15 -2.57
CA ARG A 117 -7.15 -6.58 -2.59
C ARG A 117 -6.12 -7.69 -2.76
N ASP A 118 -5.08 -7.40 -3.51
CA ASP A 118 -3.88 -8.23 -3.53
C ASP A 118 -2.95 -7.80 -2.40
N TRP A 119 -2.52 -8.75 -1.60
CA TRP A 119 -1.77 -8.51 -0.38
C TRP A 119 -0.33 -9.00 -0.52
N ILE A 120 0.63 -8.09 -0.33
CA ILE A 120 2.06 -8.39 -0.34
C ILE A 120 2.67 -8.19 1.06
N TYR A 121 3.45 -9.17 1.50
CA TYR A 121 4.21 -9.04 2.74
C TYR A 121 5.33 -8.01 2.58
N VAL A 122 5.48 -7.12 3.55
CA VAL A 122 6.39 -5.99 3.45
C VAL A 122 7.85 -6.40 3.19
N LEU A 123 8.30 -7.54 3.72
CA LEU A 123 9.67 -8.02 3.48
C LEU A 123 9.88 -8.48 2.04
N ASP A 124 8.87 -9.10 1.41
CA ASP A 124 8.93 -9.44 -0.02
C ASP A 124 8.98 -8.18 -0.89
N HIS A 125 8.22 -7.15 -0.51
CA HIS A 125 8.28 -5.85 -1.21
C HIS A 125 9.64 -5.17 -1.02
N CYS A 126 10.19 -5.13 0.19
CA CYS A 126 11.52 -4.58 0.44
C CYS A 126 12.61 -5.30 -0.36
N GLU A 127 12.53 -6.63 -0.48
CA GLU A 127 13.44 -7.40 -1.32
C GLU A 127 13.31 -7.05 -2.80
N ALA A 128 12.08 -6.88 -3.30
CA ALA A 128 11.85 -6.41 -4.66
C ALA A 128 12.48 -5.03 -4.90
N LEU A 129 12.33 -4.10 -3.95
CA LEU A 129 12.94 -2.77 -4.05
C LEU A 129 14.47 -2.82 -4.05
N ASP A 130 15.09 -3.64 -3.18
CA ASP A 130 16.55 -3.82 -3.15
C ASP A 130 17.08 -4.41 -4.48
N LEU A 131 16.36 -5.39 -5.01
CA LEU A 131 16.70 -6.01 -6.28
C LEU A 131 16.58 -5.02 -7.46
N ILE A 132 15.51 -4.21 -7.49
CA ILE A 132 15.30 -3.16 -8.48
C ILE A 132 16.37 -2.07 -8.33
N LEU A 133 16.73 -1.69 -7.10
CA LEU A 133 17.79 -0.72 -6.86
C LEU A 133 19.13 -1.16 -7.47
N LYS A 134 19.46 -2.43 -7.37
CA LYS A 134 20.71 -3.00 -7.89
C LYS A 134 20.69 -3.25 -9.39
N ASN A 135 19.60 -3.81 -9.91
CA ASN A 135 19.56 -4.40 -11.25
C ASN A 135 18.48 -3.82 -12.17
N GLY A 136 17.58 -2.97 -11.65
CA GLY A 136 16.51 -2.37 -12.45
C GLY A 136 17.03 -1.43 -13.51
N LYS A 137 16.30 -1.29 -14.61
CA LYS A 137 16.66 -0.40 -15.72
C LYS A 137 16.10 0.99 -15.48
N SER A 138 16.93 2.01 -15.70
CA SER A 138 16.53 3.41 -15.61
C SER A 138 15.40 3.74 -16.61
N GLY A 139 14.42 4.50 -16.16
CA GLY A 139 13.23 4.86 -16.95
C GLY A 139 12.12 3.80 -16.96
N GLU A 140 12.36 2.62 -16.38
CA GLU A 140 11.39 1.55 -16.37
C GLU A 140 10.43 1.63 -15.18
N ILE A 141 9.27 0.98 -15.37
CA ILE A 141 8.26 0.77 -14.33
C ILE A 141 8.22 -0.72 -14.02
N TYR A 142 8.07 -1.08 -12.74
CA TYR A 142 7.89 -2.45 -12.29
C TYR A 142 6.66 -2.56 -11.39
N ASN A 143 5.71 -3.40 -11.79
CA ASN A 143 4.62 -3.82 -10.93
C ASN A 143 5.10 -4.89 -9.95
N ILE A 144 4.75 -4.75 -8.67
CA ILE A 144 5.16 -5.67 -7.60
C ILE A 144 3.91 -6.18 -6.89
N SER A 145 3.63 -7.48 -7.03
CA SER A 145 2.44 -8.14 -6.51
C SER A 145 2.74 -9.59 -6.16
N SER A 146 2.07 -10.08 -5.11
CA SER A 146 2.19 -11.49 -4.69
C SER A 146 1.09 -12.38 -5.26
N ASN A 147 0.08 -11.81 -5.94
CA ASN A 147 -1.13 -12.50 -6.44
C ASN A 147 -1.94 -13.17 -5.31
N ASN A 148 -1.95 -12.57 -4.14
CA ASN A 148 -2.73 -13.00 -2.97
C ASN A 148 -4.01 -12.16 -2.87
N GLU A 149 -4.96 -12.42 -3.76
CA GLU A 149 -6.23 -11.69 -3.82
C GLU A 149 -7.25 -12.25 -2.84
N PHE A 150 -7.70 -11.42 -1.90
CA PHE A 150 -8.72 -11.79 -0.94
C PHE A 150 -9.76 -10.68 -0.75
N GLU A 151 -11.01 -11.07 -0.50
CA GLU A 151 -12.02 -10.16 0.01
C GLU A 151 -11.63 -9.67 1.41
N ASN A 152 -11.91 -8.40 1.70
CA ASN A 152 -11.59 -7.81 3.01
C ASN A 152 -12.24 -8.59 4.18
N ILE A 153 -13.46 -9.07 4.01
CA ILE A 153 -14.13 -9.89 5.02
C ILE A 153 -13.36 -11.18 5.33
N LYS A 154 -12.78 -11.84 4.30
CA LYS A 154 -11.99 -13.05 4.47
C LYS A 154 -10.71 -12.81 5.25
N ILE A 155 -10.04 -11.68 5.01
CA ILE A 155 -8.87 -11.29 5.81
C ILE A 155 -9.24 -11.10 7.28
N ALA A 156 -10.36 -10.44 7.57
CA ALA A 156 -10.82 -10.24 8.93
C ALA A 156 -11.14 -11.59 9.61
N GLU A 157 -11.85 -12.49 8.93
CA GLU A 157 -12.15 -13.83 9.43
C GLU A 157 -10.85 -14.61 9.75
N MET A 158 -9.87 -14.60 8.83
CA MET A 158 -8.58 -15.28 9.02
C MET A 158 -7.80 -14.72 10.22
N ILE A 159 -7.77 -13.41 10.40
CA ILE A 159 -7.10 -12.78 11.56
C ILE A 159 -7.77 -13.23 12.87
N LEU A 160 -9.11 -13.18 12.92
CA LEU A 160 -9.83 -13.60 14.13
C LEU A 160 -9.63 -15.10 14.42
N ASP A 161 -9.63 -15.96 13.41
CA ASP A 161 -9.36 -17.39 13.55
C ASP A 161 -7.94 -17.65 14.11
N ILE A 162 -6.90 -16.98 13.56
CA ILE A 162 -5.51 -17.11 14.06
C ILE A 162 -5.38 -16.59 15.49
N MET A 163 -6.08 -15.52 15.84
CA MET A 163 -6.05 -14.92 17.17
C MET A 163 -6.97 -15.65 18.19
N ASN A 164 -7.68 -16.70 17.78
CA ASN A 164 -8.72 -17.37 18.57
C ASN A 164 -9.76 -16.40 19.15
N LYS A 165 -10.20 -15.44 18.32
CA LYS A 165 -11.23 -14.45 18.68
C LYS A 165 -12.55 -14.78 18.01
N PRO A 166 -13.69 -14.47 18.67
CA PRO A 166 -15.00 -14.77 18.12
C PRO A 166 -15.33 -13.90 16.91
N LYS A 167 -16.00 -14.48 15.91
CA LYS A 167 -16.38 -13.78 14.66
C LYS A 167 -17.49 -12.74 14.86
N ASP A 168 -18.18 -12.77 15.98
CA ASP A 168 -19.15 -11.74 16.36
C ASP A 168 -18.51 -10.38 16.67
N LEU A 169 -17.17 -10.31 16.74
CA LEU A 169 -16.45 -9.04 16.74
C LEU A 169 -16.58 -8.31 15.41
N ILE A 170 -16.87 -8.98 14.29
CA ILE A 170 -17.07 -8.32 13.00
C ILE A 170 -18.32 -7.46 13.05
N GLU A 171 -18.17 -6.21 12.65
CA GLU A 171 -19.25 -5.23 12.54
C GLU A 171 -19.22 -4.58 11.16
N PHE A 172 -20.29 -4.76 10.39
CA PHE A 172 -20.42 -4.06 9.11
C PHE A 172 -20.80 -2.60 9.35
N VAL A 173 -20.02 -1.71 8.79
CA VAL A 173 -20.23 -0.26 8.88
C VAL A 173 -20.45 0.33 7.49
N GLU A 174 -20.90 1.58 7.42
CA GLU A 174 -21.06 2.29 6.15
C GLU A 174 -19.77 2.26 5.32
N ASP A 175 -19.92 2.14 4.00
CA ASP A 175 -18.77 2.14 3.11
C ASP A 175 -18.18 3.54 2.92
N ARG A 176 -16.89 3.62 2.63
CA ARG A 176 -16.22 4.89 2.35
C ARG A 176 -16.52 5.36 0.93
N PRO A 177 -16.63 6.68 0.69
CA PRO A 177 -16.77 7.22 -0.66
C PRO A 177 -15.62 6.80 -1.58
N GLY A 178 -15.95 6.42 -2.82
CA GLY A 178 -14.94 6.04 -3.83
C GLY A 178 -14.16 4.77 -3.49
N HIS A 179 -14.80 3.81 -2.83
CA HIS A 179 -14.15 2.54 -2.47
C HIS A 179 -14.11 1.59 -3.67
N ASP A 180 -12.97 1.50 -4.32
CA ASP A 180 -12.75 0.63 -5.48
C ASP A 180 -13.01 -0.85 -5.16
N ILE A 181 -13.53 -1.59 -6.16
CA ILE A 181 -13.99 -2.97 -5.98
C ILE A 181 -12.82 -3.94 -5.92
N ARG A 182 -11.89 -3.89 -6.89
CA ARG A 182 -10.76 -4.82 -6.96
C ARG A 182 -9.53 -4.15 -7.56
N TYR A 183 -8.37 -4.39 -6.96
CA TYR A 183 -7.08 -4.09 -7.58
C TYR A 183 -6.33 -5.37 -7.91
N SER A 184 -5.67 -5.40 -9.06
CA SER A 184 -4.82 -6.52 -9.47
C SER A 184 -3.72 -6.04 -10.39
N LEU A 185 -2.48 -6.49 -10.12
CA LEU A 185 -1.29 -6.20 -10.91
C LEU A 185 -0.71 -7.46 -11.55
N ASP A 186 -0.30 -7.35 -12.80
CA ASP A 186 0.60 -8.33 -13.42
C ASP A 186 2.05 -7.98 -13.07
N SER A 187 2.71 -8.85 -12.29
CA SER A 187 4.12 -8.71 -11.90
C SER A 187 5.05 -9.62 -12.72
N SER A 188 4.62 -10.06 -13.90
CA SER A 188 5.41 -10.95 -14.76
C SER A 188 6.74 -10.32 -15.22
N LYS A 189 6.77 -9.00 -15.41
CA LYS A 189 7.97 -8.26 -15.82
C LYS A 189 9.11 -8.37 -14.80
N ILE A 190 8.87 -8.03 -13.54
CA ILE A 190 9.89 -8.14 -12.50
C ILE A 190 10.35 -9.58 -12.31
N ARG A 191 9.43 -10.55 -12.41
CA ARG A 191 9.75 -11.99 -12.33
C ARG A 191 10.66 -12.41 -13.47
N LYS A 192 10.36 -11.99 -14.70
CA LYS A 192 11.13 -12.33 -15.91
C LYS A 192 12.46 -11.61 -15.98
N GLU A 193 12.51 -10.32 -15.70
CA GLU A 193 13.70 -9.50 -15.87
C GLU A 193 14.68 -9.60 -14.71
N LEU A 194 14.16 -9.70 -13.47
CA LEU A 194 14.96 -9.67 -12.25
C LEU A 194 14.91 -10.97 -11.44
N ASN A 195 14.19 -12.00 -11.94
CA ASN A 195 14.03 -13.31 -11.26
C ASN A 195 13.46 -13.17 -9.83
N TRP A 196 12.71 -12.11 -9.55
CA TRP A 196 12.06 -11.91 -8.26
C TRP A 196 10.81 -12.78 -8.11
N LYS A 197 10.60 -13.30 -6.91
CA LYS A 197 9.33 -13.96 -6.51
C LYS A 197 9.11 -13.77 -5.01
N PRO A 198 7.86 -13.65 -4.53
CA PRO A 198 7.59 -13.61 -3.10
C PRO A 198 8.09 -14.91 -2.45
N LYS A 199 8.69 -14.79 -1.26
CA LYS A 199 9.26 -15.90 -0.50
C LYS A 199 8.30 -16.47 0.52
N TYR A 200 7.39 -15.62 1.03
CA TYR A 200 6.47 -16.00 2.10
C TYR A 200 5.08 -16.33 1.54
N SER A 201 4.47 -17.40 2.04
CA SER A 201 3.05 -17.62 1.81
C SER A 201 2.21 -16.55 2.53
N PHE A 202 1.01 -16.28 2.02
CA PHE A 202 0.12 -15.30 2.66
C PHE A 202 -0.19 -15.67 4.12
N LYS A 203 -0.50 -16.94 4.37
CA LYS A 203 -0.83 -17.43 5.72
C LYS A 203 0.34 -17.23 6.69
N GLU A 204 1.54 -17.67 6.30
CA GLU A 204 2.73 -17.53 7.13
C GLU A 204 3.06 -16.06 7.46
N SER A 205 2.96 -15.18 6.46
CA SER A 205 3.23 -13.75 6.67
C SER A 205 2.15 -13.07 7.51
N LEU A 206 0.89 -13.52 7.41
CA LEU A 206 -0.18 -13.03 8.25
C LEU A 206 0.01 -13.45 9.73
N GLU A 207 0.37 -14.72 9.98
CA GLU A 207 0.69 -15.23 11.31
C GLU A 207 1.87 -14.45 11.93
N LYS A 208 2.96 -14.26 11.18
CA LYS A 208 4.11 -13.44 11.63
C LYS A 208 3.71 -11.99 11.92
N THR A 209 2.82 -11.42 11.12
CA THR A 209 2.34 -10.06 11.34
C THR A 209 1.53 -9.97 12.63
N ILE A 210 0.60 -10.89 12.85
CA ILE A 210 -0.20 -10.94 14.08
C ILE A 210 0.72 -11.10 15.31
N GLU A 211 1.62 -12.07 15.28
CA GLU A 211 2.59 -12.30 16.35
C GLU A 211 3.40 -11.02 16.65
N TRP A 212 3.86 -10.33 15.59
CA TRP A 212 4.59 -9.08 15.76
C TRP A 212 3.76 -8.03 16.51
N TYR A 213 2.49 -7.79 16.14
CA TYR A 213 1.64 -6.81 16.81
C TYR A 213 1.37 -7.19 18.28
N LEU A 214 1.17 -8.46 18.57
CA LEU A 214 0.95 -8.93 19.94
C LEU A 214 2.19 -8.76 20.82
N ASN A 215 3.39 -8.94 20.26
CA ASN A 215 4.66 -8.82 20.98
C ASN A 215 5.23 -7.40 21.03
N ASN A 216 4.69 -6.47 20.25
CA ASN A 216 5.21 -5.10 20.13
C ASN A 216 4.17 -4.03 20.47
N GLU A 217 3.40 -4.25 21.54
CA GLU A 217 2.39 -3.30 22.00
C GLU A 217 2.99 -1.92 22.34
N TRP A 218 4.23 -1.88 22.81
CA TRP A 218 4.98 -0.64 23.08
C TRP A 218 5.06 0.29 21.88
N TRP A 219 5.11 -0.27 20.67
CA TRP A 219 5.22 0.50 19.43
C TRP A 219 3.88 1.07 18.97
N TRP A 220 2.84 0.24 18.94
CA TRP A 220 1.56 0.68 18.36
C TRP A 220 0.60 1.32 19.38
N LYS A 221 0.69 1.00 20.68
CA LYS A 221 -0.20 1.61 21.71
C LYS A 221 -0.18 3.14 21.71
N PRO A 222 0.98 3.82 21.66
CA PRO A 222 1.00 5.28 21.60
C PRO A 222 0.37 5.84 20.32
N LEU A 223 0.36 5.08 19.22
CA LEU A 223 -0.19 5.47 17.92
C LEU A 223 -1.68 5.14 17.78
N ALA A 224 -2.18 4.17 18.53
CA ALA A 224 -3.53 3.63 18.43
C ALA A 224 -4.57 4.49 19.18
N THR A 225 -4.61 5.78 18.86
CA THR A 225 -5.60 6.69 19.43
C THR A 225 -7.02 6.36 18.98
N GLU A 226 -8.04 6.83 19.70
CA GLU A 226 -9.46 6.68 19.33
C GLU A 226 -9.72 7.15 17.89
N LYS A 227 -9.11 8.27 17.49
CA LYS A 227 -9.20 8.81 16.12
C LYS A 227 -8.63 7.83 15.07
N ILE A 228 -7.47 7.24 15.34
CA ILE A 228 -6.79 6.29 14.44
C ILE A 228 -7.57 4.98 14.35
N LEU A 229 -8.08 4.49 15.46
CA LEU A 229 -8.85 3.25 15.50
C LEU A 229 -10.33 3.44 15.19
N HIS A 230 -10.80 4.67 14.92
CA HIS A 230 -12.22 4.93 14.66
C HIS A 230 -12.78 4.03 13.56
N PRO A 231 -14.01 3.46 13.73
CA PRO A 231 -14.60 2.55 12.74
C PRO A 231 -14.82 3.20 11.37
N THR A 232 -15.18 4.48 11.34
CA THR A 232 -15.44 5.26 10.11
C THR A 232 -14.64 6.57 10.11
N PRO A 233 -13.30 6.53 9.97
CA PRO A 233 -12.44 7.71 10.17
C PRO A 233 -12.71 8.84 9.18
N TRP A 234 -13.26 8.57 8.00
CA TRP A 234 -13.63 9.60 7.00
C TRP A 234 -14.81 10.48 7.44
N LYS A 235 -15.59 10.08 8.46
CA LYS A 235 -16.67 10.88 9.05
C LYS A 235 -16.18 11.88 10.09
N LEU A 236 -14.94 11.72 10.57
CA LEU A 236 -14.35 12.64 11.53
C LEU A 236 -13.99 13.96 10.85
N LYS A 237 -14.32 15.09 11.49
CA LYS A 237 -13.81 16.38 11.06
C LYS A 237 -12.30 16.41 11.34
N TRP A 238 -11.49 16.53 10.29
CA TRP A 238 -10.07 16.73 10.41
C TRP A 238 -9.82 18.23 10.56
N ASP A 239 -9.32 18.66 11.70
CA ASP A 239 -8.87 20.05 11.88
C ASP A 239 -7.69 20.27 10.94
N THR A 240 -7.94 21.03 9.88
CA THR A 240 -6.94 21.35 8.85
C THR A 240 -5.79 22.23 9.39
N LEU A 241 -5.90 22.77 10.58
CA LEU A 241 -4.91 23.65 11.20
C LEU A 241 -3.77 22.93 11.93
N SER A 242 -3.93 21.64 12.30
CA SER A 242 -2.87 20.89 13.00
C SER A 242 -1.81 20.27 12.07
N LEU A 243 -1.93 20.45 10.75
CA LEU A 243 -0.97 19.94 9.76
C LEU A 243 -0.01 21.03 9.24
N LEU A 244 -0.08 22.25 9.78
CA LEU A 244 0.74 23.40 9.37
C LEU A 244 1.62 23.95 10.50
N SER A 245 1.66 23.28 11.66
CA SER A 245 2.56 23.60 12.77
C SER A 245 3.71 22.61 12.86
#